data_e30f8b1f9a727563f3b1ee41e00f6c38
#
_entry.id   e30f8b1f9a727563f3b1ee41e00f6c38
#
_cell.length_a   1.000
_cell.length_b   1.000
_cell.length_c   1.000
_cell.angle_alpha   90.00
_cell.angle_beta   90.00
_cell.angle_gamma   90.00
#
_symmetry.space_group_name_H-M   'P 1'
#
loop_
_entity.id
_entity.type
_entity.pdbx_description
1 polymer ?
#
loop_
_entity_poly.entity_id
_entity_poly.type
_entity_poly.pdbx_seq_one_letter_code
_entity_poly.pdbx_strand_id
1 'polypeptide(L)'
;MTATAMPETLDIRVPDLGDYADVPVIEIPVAPGQPVAKDQTLLVVESDKATLDIPSPTAGRLVEMLVGLGDAVSAGTLVARLAVEAPEVRTEPAPAPATAAPPPKPQAGCDLLVIGGGPGGYSAAFRAADLGQRVILVERDATLGGVCLNVGCIPSKALLHVAAVTEEAVRLAAHGISFGAPTVDLEKLRSFKAGTVRRLTDGLAQMARQRKVEVIRGTARFTGPSAVSVALHGGNTRDVTFASAIVAAGSSPVALAMLPDDPRIVDSTGALELPFVPRRLLVIGGGIIGLEMATVYSALGARVDVVERLPNLLEGVDRDLVAVWTKRNAHRFDRIRTGTEVMAAEATPEGIAVSIAGEAEPQTYDLVLQAAGRRPNGANLGLDAAGVVLDGGFVPVDAQMRTNVPHILAIGDLVGQPMLAHKAVHQGHVAAEVAAGHKAGFDAAVIPSVAYTDPEIAWVGLTETAAKASGRAVEVARFPWAASGRAIANGADYGLTKLLFDAQTKRVVGGAIVGPSAGDMIGEVALGIEMGADATDIARTIHPHPTLGETIGLAAEAGLGLCTDLPPVGRR
;
A
#
# COMPACT_ATOMS: atom_id res chain seq x y z
N MET A 1 24.34 -52.91 -35.77
CA MET A 1 22.85 -52.99 -35.62
C MET A 1 22.55 -52.83 -34.13
N THR A 2 22.29 -51.62 -33.74
CA THR A 2 21.95 -51.26 -32.35
C THR A 2 20.46 -51.52 -32.15
N ALA A 3 20.10 -52.44 -31.26
CA ALA A 3 18.73 -52.72 -30.89
C ALA A 3 18.16 -51.46 -30.18
N THR A 4 17.20 -50.79 -30.81
CA THR A 4 16.43 -49.72 -30.20
C THR A 4 15.49 -50.36 -29.17
N ALA A 5 15.73 -50.10 -27.90
CA ALA A 5 14.81 -50.50 -26.84
C ALA A 5 13.47 -49.83 -27.08
N MET A 6 12.38 -50.64 -27.10
CA MET A 6 11.01 -50.09 -27.21
C MET A 6 10.71 -49.29 -25.96
N PRO A 7 10.09 -48.11 -26.07
CA PRO A 7 9.70 -47.33 -24.89
C PRO A 7 8.71 -48.13 -24.03
N GLU A 8 8.94 -48.14 -22.73
CA GLU A 8 8.04 -48.77 -21.76
C GLU A 8 6.72 -48.00 -21.74
N THR A 9 5.60 -48.70 -21.99
CA THR A 9 4.28 -48.08 -21.98
C THR A 9 3.58 -48.25 -20.64
N LEU A 10 3.14 -47.15 -20.06
CA LEU A 10 2.35 -47.14 -18.82
C LEU A 10 0.86 -47.06 -19.14
N ASP A 11 0.08 -47.99 -18.60
CA ASP A 11 -1.40 -47.98 -18.68
C ASP A 11 -1.97 -46.98 -17.68
N ILE A 12 -2.76 -46.03 -18.15
CA ILE A 12 -3.44 -45.04 -17.33
C ILE A 12 -4.89 -45.50 -17.08
N ARG A 13 -5.27 -45.58 -15.81
CA ARG A 13 -6.59 -46.02 -15.38
C ARG A 13 -7.28 -44.90 -14.59
N VAL A 14 -8.62 -44.88 -14.67
CA VAL A 14 -9.45 -43.98 -13.86
C VAL A 14 -9.19 -44.26 -12.38
N PRO A 15 -8.86 -43.25 -11.58
CA PRO A 15 -8.70 -43.41 -10.14
C PRO A 15 -10.01 -43.74 -9.45
N ASP A 16 -10.00 -43.95 -8.16
CA ASP A 16 -11.19 -44.13 -7.36
C ASP A 16 -12.08 -42.89 -7.44
N LEU A 17 -13.31 -43.06 -7.94
CA LEU A 17 -14.31 -42.00 -8.10
C LEU A 17 -15.30 -41.96 -6.92
N GLY A 18 -15.02 -42.64 -5.82
CA GLY A 18 -15.95 -42.81 -4.70
C GLY A 18 -17.17 -43.65 -5.09
N ASP A 19 -18.36 -43.17 -4.76
CA ASP A 19 -19.63 -43.91 -5.00
C ASP A 19 -20.14 -43.83 -6.46
N TYR A 20 -19.33 -43.28 -7.40
CA TYR A 20 -19.78 -43.09 -8.80
C TYR A 20 -19.23 -44.18 -9.72
N ALA A 21 -20.10 -44.73 -10.53
CA ALA A 21 -19.82 -45.69 -11.60
C ALA A 21 -20.48 -45.21 -12.91
N ASP A 22 -19.94 -45.66 -14.03
CA ASP A 22 -20.45 -45.36 -15.37
C ASP A 22 -20.64 -43.87 -15.67
N VAL A 23 -19.63 -43.04 -15.26
CA VAL A 23 -19.65 -41.59 -15.50
C VAL A 23 -19.20 -41.27 -16.93
N PRO A 24 -19.88 -40.37 -17.67
CA PRO A 24 -19.54 -40.06 -19.04
C PRO A 24 -18.28 -39.17 -19.12
N VAL A 25 -17.44 -39.40 -20.12
CA VAL A 25 -16.33 -38.54 -20.50
C VAL A 25 -16.88 -37.34 -21.26
N ILE A 26 -16.65 -36.14 -20.74
CA ILE A 26 -17.14 -34.87 -21.33
C ILE A 26 -16.07 -34.07 -22.07
N GLU A 27 -14.79 -34.26 -21.73
CA GLU A 27 -13.70 -33.56 -22.40
C GLU A 27 -12.42 -34.41 -22.44
N ILE A 28 -11.66 -34.30 -23.54
CA ILE A 28 -10.33 -34.91 -23.73
C ILE A 28 -9.40 -33.84 -24.27
N PRO A 29 -8.67 -33.10 -23.36
CA PRO A 29 -7.86 -31.95 -23.76
C PRO A 29 -6.50 -32.32 -24.38
N VAL A 30 -6.20 -33.61 -24.55
CA VAL A 30 -4.92 -34.11 -25.08
C VAL A 30 -5.14 -35.01 -26.29
N ALA A 31 -4.18 -35.00 -27.24
CA ALA A 31 -4.24 -35.83 -28.43
C ALA A 31 -3.08 -36.86 -28.45
N PRO A 32 -3.28 -38.06 -29.08
CA PRO A 32 -2.20 -39.02 -29.29
C PRO A 32 -0.98 -38.37 -29.95
N GLY A 33 0.21 -38.68 -29.47
CA GLY A 33 1.48 -38.11 -29.90
C GLY A 33 1.92 -36.84 -29.17
N GLN A 34 1.09 -36.23 -28.35
CA GLN A 34 1.45 -35.04 -27.56
C GLN A 34 2.31 -35.40 -26.34
N PRO A 35 3.26 -34.55 -25.93
CA PRO A 35 3.91 -34.64 -24.64
C PRO A 35 2.91 -34.27 -23.53
N VAL A 36 2.92 -35.01 -22.44
CA VAL A 36 2.06 -34.82 -21.27
C VAL A 36 2.94 -34.66 -20.05
N ALA A 37 2.68 -33.63 -19.25
CA ALA A 37 3.36 -33.43 -17.98
C ALA A 37 2.72 -34.28 -16.86
N LYS A 38 3.45 -34.54 -15.80
CA LYS A 38 2.87 -35.13 -14.57
C LYS A 38 1.77 -34.20 -14.05
N ASP A 39 0.66 -34.78 -13.59
CA ASP A 39 -0.53 -34.09 -13.07
C ASP A 39 -1.31 -33.27 -14.11
N GLN A 40 -0.98 -33.36 -15.40
CA GLN A 40 -1.76 -32.76 -16.49
C GLN A 40 -3.04 -33.56 -16.73
N THR A 41 -4.20 -32.88 -16.84
CA THR A 41 -5.51 -33.49 -17.15
C THR A 41 -5.48 -34.20 -18.50
N LEU A 42 -5.83 -35.49 -18.51
CA LEU A 42 -5.92 -36.32 -19.71
C LEU A 42 -7.36 -36.38 -20.24
N LEU A 43 -8.33 -36.45 -19.34
CA LEU A 43 -9.76 -36.39 -19.68
C LEU A 43 -10.56 -35.88 -18.47
N VAL A 44 -11.77 -35.40 -18.74
CA VAL A 44 -12.69 -34.90 -17.72
C VAL A 44 -13.96 -35.77 -17.78
N VAL A 45 -14.44 -36.20 -16.62
CA VAL A 45 -15.69 -36.96 -16.47
C VAL A 45 -16.72 -36.16 -15.68
N GLU A 46 -17.99 -36.37 -15.94
CA GLU A 46 -19.09 -35.68 -15.27
C GLU A 46 -19.99 -36.67 -14.52
N SER A 47 -20.16 -36.39 -13.22
CA SER A 47 -21.16 -37.07 -12.40
C SER A 47 -22.35 -36.15 -12.15
N ASP A 48 -23.44 -36.69 -11.62
CA ASP A 48 -24.67 -35.92 -11.28
C ASP A 48 -24.44 -34.72 -10.35
N LYS A 49 -23.25 -34.60 -9.73
CA LYS A 49 -22.96 -33.56 -8.73
C LYS A 49 -21.69 -32.77 -8.99
N ALA A 50 -20.74 -33.28 -9.79
CA ALA A 50 -19.45 -32.62 -10.04
C ALA A 50 -18.75 -33.15 -11.30
N THR A 51 -17.92 -32.30 -11.90
CA THR A 51 -16.92 -32.68 -12.90
C THR A 51 -15.63 -33.08 -12.21
N LEU A 52 -14.95 -34.12 -12.71
CA LEU A 52 -13.72 -34.66 -12.15
C LEU A 52 -12.65 -34.78 -13.24
N ASP A 53 -11.46 -34.21 -12.97
CA ASP A 53 -10.30 -34.33 -13.85
C ASP A 53 -9.57 -35.66 -13.59
N ILE A 54 -9.17 -36.35 -14.64
CA ILE A 54 -8.32 -37.53 -14.56
C ILE A 54 -6.90 -37.13 -15.00
N PRO A 55 -5.97 -36.94 -14.06
CA PRO A 55 -4.61 -36.46 -14.35
C PRO A 55 -3.66 -37.59 -14.75
N SER A 56 -2.60 -37.23 -15.47
CA SER A 56 -1.49 -38.15 -15.76
C SER A 56 -0.64 -38.39 -14.50
N PRO A 57 -0.36 -39.64 -14.13
CA PRO A 57 0.48 -39.97 -12.96
C PRO A 57 1.98 -39.66 -13.16
N THR A 58 2.42 -39.46 -14.38
CA THR A 58 3.83 -39.19 -14.73
C THR A 58 3.94 -38.37 -16.02
N ALA A 59 5.11 -37.76 -16.24
CA ALA A 59 5.42 -37.15 -17.51
C ALA A 59 5.72 -38.23 -18.57
N GLY A 60 5.28 -38.01 -19.82
CA GLY A 60 5.52 -38.93 -20.92
C GLY A 60 4.92 -38.41 -22.22
N ARG A 61 4.80 -39.28 -23.23
CA ARG A 61 4.11 -38.97 -24.49
C ARG A 61 2.87 -39.85 -24.61
N LEU A 62 1.70 -39.26 -24.85
CA LEU A 62 0.46 -40.01 -25.04
C LEU A 62 0.57 -40.88 -26.30
N VAL A 63 0.51 -42.20 -26.13
CA VAL A 63 0.57 -43.18 -27.25
C VAL A 63 -0.79 -43.28 -27.88
N GLU A 64 -1.80 -43.58 -27.09
CA GLU A 64 -3.18 -43.69 -27.52
C GLU A 64 -4.16 -43.31 -26.41
N MET A 65 -5.34 -42.83 -26.81
CA MET A 65 -6.50 -42.63 -25.97
C MET A 65 -7.46 -43.79 -26.28
N LEU A 66 -7.92 -44.49 -25.26
CA LEU A 66 -8.74 -45.73 -25.40
C LEU A 66 -10.22 -45.48 -25.14
N VAL A 67 -10.59 -44.23 -24.83
CA VAL A 67 -11.96 -43.78 -24.62
C VAL A 67 -12.22 -42.53 -25.43
N GLY A 68 -13.50 -42.32 -25.82
CA GLY A 68 -13.98 -41.17 -26.55
C GLY A 68 -14.94 -40.31 -25.73
N LEU A 69 -15.31 -39.15 -26.30
CA LEU A 69 -16.32 -38.28 -25.69
C LEU A 69 -17.67 -39.04 -25.65
N GLY A 70 -18.29 -39.05 -24.47
CA GLY A 70 -19.55 -39.73 -24.21
C GLY A 70 -19.42 -41.18 -23.73
N ASP A 71 -18.22 -41.75 -23.72
CA ASP A 71 -18.01 -43.10 -23.18
C ASP A 71 -18.17 -43.10 -21.66
N ALA A 72 -18.83 -44.13 -21.13
CA ALA A 72 -19.01 -44.31 -19.70
C ALA A 72 -17.78 -45.01 -19.09
N VAL A 73 -17.22 -44.43 -18.04
CA VAL A 73 -16.04 -44.98 -17.34
C VAL A 73 -16.29 -45.10 -15.85
N SER A 74 -15.67 -46.11 -15.24
CA SER A 74 -15.73 -46.36 -13.80
C SER A 74 -14.30 -46.50 -13.25
N ALA A 75 -14.15 -46.49 -11.93
CA ALA A 75 -12.85 -46.67 -11.28
C ALA A 75 -12.13 -47.93 -11.82
N GLY A 76 -10.85 -47.79 -12.18
CA GLY A 76 -10.02 -48.83 -12.77
C GLY A 76 -10.15 -49.00 -14.29
N THR A 77 -11.09 -48.33 -14.99
CA THR A 77 -11.20 -48.33 -16.45
C THR A 77 -9.90 -47.84 -17.09
N LEU A 78 -9.35 -48.61 -18.05
CA LEU A 78 -8.16 -48.24 -18.80
C LEU A 78 -8.52 -47.18 -19.85
N VAL A 79 -7.96 -45.98 -19.72
CA VAL A 79 -8.35 -44.80 -20.54
C VAL A 79 -7.28 -44.32 -21.49
N ALA A 80 -6.01 -44.54 -21.18
CA ALA A 80 -4.92 -44.10 -22.05
C ALA A 80 -3.66 -44.92 -21.85
N ARG A 81 -2.73 -44.87 -22.82
CA ARG A 81 -1.36 -45.38 -22.73
C ARG A 81 -0.33 -44.28 -22.94
N LEU A 82 0.64 -44.21 -22.02
CA LEU A 82 1.74 -43.25 -22.06
C LEU A 82 3.05 -43.97 -22.34
N ALA A 83 3.85 -43.50 -23.31
CA ALA A 83 5.24 -43.90 -23.43
C ALA A 83 6.05 -43.07 -22.41
N VAL A 84 6.69 -43.78 -21.49
CA VAL A 84 7.60 -43.19 -20.50
C VAL A 84 9.02 -43.39 -21.01
N GLU A 85 9.76 -42.31 -21.24
CA GLU A 85 11.17 -42.41 -21.55
C GLU A 85 11.89 -42.92 -20.30
N ALA A 86 12.56 -44.07 -20.42
CA ALA A 86 13.44 -44.57 -19.36
C ALA A 86 14.50 -43.47 -19.09
N PRO A 87 14.84 -43.19 -17.80
CA PRO A 87 15.89 -42.22 -17.52
C PRO A 87 17.18 -42.67 -18.24
N GLU A 88 17.67 -41.83 -19.17
CA GLU A 88 18.98 -42.02 -19.79
C GLU A 88 20.00 -42.21 -18.68
N VAL A 89 20.60 -43.39 -18.62
CA VAL A 89 21.81 -43.62 -17.83
C VAL A 89 22.90 -42.81 -18.55
N ARG A 90 23.10 -41.59 -18.14
CA ARG A 90 24.30 -40.84 -18.50
C ARG A 90 25.49 -41.60 -17.93
N THR A 91 26.23 -42.28 -18.82
CA THR A 91 27.60 -42.71 -18.52
C THR A 91 28.39 -41.46 -18.16
N GLU A 92 28.74 -41.34 -16.86
CA GLU A 92 29.65 -40.31 -16.36
C GLU A 92 30.94 -40.30 -17.17
N PRO A 93 31.38 -39.14 -17.71
CA PRO A 93 32.80 -38.98 -18.06
C PRO A 93 33.63 -39.08 -16.79
N ALA A 94 34.80 -39.67 -16.88
CA ALA A 94 35.74 -39.84 -15.78
C ALA A 94 35.88 -38.60 -14.91
N PRO A 95 36.02 -38.70 -13.58
CA PRO A 95 35.93 -37.59 -12.65
C PRO A 95 36.98 -36.53 -13.01
N ALA A 96 36.50 -35.36 -13.44
CA ALA A 96 37.28 -34.14 -13.33
C ALA A 96 37.59 -33.92 -11.84
N PRO A 97 38.78 -33.36 -11.49
CA PRO A 97 39.17 -33.19 -10.10
C PRO A 97 38.03 -32.51 -9.33
N ALA A 98 37.65 -33.12 -8.21
CA ALA A 98 36.56 -32.70 -7.35
C ALA A 98 36.64 -31.18 -7.11
N THR A 99 35.76 -30.43 -7.75
CA THR A 99 35.41 -29.09 -7.28
C THR A 99 34.92 -29.29 -5.85
N ALA A 100 35.67 -28.74 -4.90
CA ALA A 100 35.33 -28.79 -3.49
C ALA A 100 33.83 -28.49 -3.35
N ALA A 101 33.11 -29.35 -2.61
CA ALA A 101 31.72 -29.10 -2.26
C ALA A 101 31.62 -27.64 -1.80
N PRO A 102 30.61 -26.87 -2.23
CA PRO A 102 30.46 -25.51 -1.75
C PRO A 102 30.56 -25.58 -0.22
N PRO A 103 31.34 -24.70 0.42
CA PRO A 103 31.51 -24.74 1.86
C PRO A 103 30.11 -24.77 2.49
N PRO A 104 29.90 -25.56 3.56
CA PRO A 104 28.60 -25.62 4.22
C PRO A 104 28.18 -24.17 4.48
N LYS A 105 26.98 -23.78 4.01
CA LYS A 105 26.47 -22.44 4.25
C LYS A 105 26.63 -22.16 5.74
N PRO A 106 27.32 -21.08 6.15
CA PRO A 106 27.46 -20.76 7.57
C PRO A 106 26.04 -20.84 8.15
N GLN A 107 25.91 -21.51 9.29
CA GLN A 107 24.61 -21.65 9.93
C GLN A 107 24.12 -20.24 10.23
N ALA A 108 23.15 -19.76 9.45
CA ALA A 108 22.66 -18.39 9.54
C ALA A 108 22.10 -18.15 10.94
N GLY A 109 22.38 -16.99 11.53
CA GLY A 109 21.86 -16.62 12.84
C GLY A 109 20.32 -16.57 12.86
N CYS A 110 19.69 -16.23 11.70
CA CYS A 110 18.24 -16.32 11.48
C CYS A 110 17.93 -16.70 10.03
N ASP A 111 16.71 -17.16 9.80
CA ASP A 111 16.23 -17.46 8.46
C ASP A 111 15.90 -16.16 7.72
N LEU A 112 15.24 -15.22 8.42
CA LEU A 112 14.94 -13.89 7.89
C LEU A 112 15.38 -12.79 8.86
N LEU A 113 16.13 -11.82 8.33
CA LEU A 113 16.43 -10.56 8.98
C LEU A 113 15.51 -9.48 8.39
N VAL A 114 14.82 -8.71 9.25
CA VAL A 114 14.06 -7.52 8.85
C VAL A 114 14.72 -6.28 9.43
N ILE A 115 15.01 -5.28 8.60
CA ILE A 115 15.64 -4.01 9.01
C ILE A 115 14.62 -2.90 8.93
N GLY A 116 14.18 -2.41 10.09
CA GLY A 116 13.13 -1.40 10.28
C GLY A 116 11.82 -2.00 10.75
N GLY A 117 11.30 -1.51 11.87
CA GLY A 117 10.07 -1.96 12.52
C GLY A 117 8.84 -1.11 12.22
N GLY A 118 8.83 -0.39 11.08
CA GLY A 118 7.66 0.33 10.57
C GLY A 118 6.56 -0.61 10.05
N PRO A 119 5.44 -0.08 9.49
CA PRO A 119 4.30 -0.90 9.04
C PRO A 119 4.69 -2.06 8.13
N GLY A 120 5.49 -1.82 7.12
CA GLY A 120 5.98 -2.89 6.25
C GLY A 120 6.86 -3.89 6.97
N GLY A 121 7.78 -3.40 7.82
CA GLY A 121 8.76 -4.26 8.49
C GLY A 121 8.15 -5.18 9.56
N TYR A 122 7.32 -4.65 10.47
CA TYR A 122 6.67 -5.52 11.46
C TYR A 122 5.68 -6.49 10.80
N SER A 123 4.97 -6.06 9.75
CA SER A 123 4.06 -6.94 9.01
C SER A 123 4.82 -8.06 8.30
N ALA A 124 5.96 -7.76 7.66
CA ALA A 124 6.83 -8.76 7.06
C ALA A 124 7.38 -9.74 8.11
N ALA A 125 7.88 -9.22 9.25
CA ALA A 125 8.42 -10.04 10.32
C ALA A 125 7.37 -10.99 10.92
N PHE A 126 6.15 -10.50 11.14
CA PHE A 126 5.06 -11.31 11.70
C PHE A 126 4.58 -12.35 10.69
N ARG A 127 4.40 -11.97 9.42
CA ARG A 127 4.03 -12.92 8.37
C ARG A 127 5.06 -14.02 8.20
N ALA A 128 6.36 -13.70 8.19
CA ALA A 128 7.42 -14.68 8.10
C ALA A 128 7.47 -15.63 9.30
N ALA A 129 7.24 -15.10 10.51
CA ALA A 129 7.17 -15.93 11.72
C ALA A 129 5.94 -16.87 11.68
N ASP A 130 4.78 -16.40 11.18
CA ASP A 130 3.59 -17.23 10.99
C ASP A 130 3.81 -18.33 9.91
N LEU A 131 4.77 -18.12 8.99
CA LEU A 131 5.24 -19.11 8.02
C LEU A 131 6.35 -20.04 8.57
N GLY A 132 6.66 -19.94 9.88
CA GLY A 132 7.61 -20.83 10.58
C GLY A 132 9.07 -20.43 10.50
N GLN A 133 9.41 -19.25 9.98
CA GLN A 133 10.80 -18.77 9.93
C GLN A 133 11.28 -18.25 11.29
N ARG A 134 12.57 -18.41 11.57
CA ARG A 134 13.26 -17.73 12.68
C ARG A 134 13.57 -16.31 12.26
N VAL A 135 12.86 -15.33 12.83
CA VAL A 135 12.92 -13.92 12.43
C VAL A 135 13.66 -13.09 13.47
N ILE A 136 14.60 -12.28 13.00
CA ILE A 136 15.20 -11.17 13.74
C ILE A 136 14.71 -9.86 13.10
N LEU A 137 14.14 -8.97 13.91
CA LEU A 137 13.72 -7.63 13.52
C LEU A 137 14.62 -6.60 14.20
N VAL A 138 15.35 -5.80 13.42
CA VAL A 138 16.18 -4.72 13.94
C VAL A 138 15.42 -3.40 13.82
N GLU A 139 15.25 -2.69 14.93
CA GLU A 139 14.59 -1.38 14.98
C GLU A 139 15.47 -0.37 15.72
N ARG A 140 15.73 0.78 15.10
CA ARG A 140 16.55 1.84 15.70
C ARG A 140 15.84 2.62 16.79
N ASP A 141 14.51 2.72 16.74
CA ASP A 141 13.72 3.48 17.71
C ASP A 141 13.35 2.59 18.93
N ALA A 142 12.96 3.21 20.03
CA ALA A 142 12.64 2.50 21.27
C ALA A 142 11.42 1.57 21.12
N THR A 143 10.49 1.88 20.21
CA THR A 143 9.25 1.12 19.98
C THR A 143 9.12 0.68 18.54
N LEU A 144 8.37 -0.39 18.29
CA LEU A 144 7.93 -0.76 16.94
C LEU A 144 6.87 0.23 16.45
N GLY A 145 6.62 0.22 15.13
CA GLY A 145 5.60 1.06 14.50
C GLY A 145 6.17 2.09 13.53
N GLY A 146 7.50 2.35 13.61
CA GLY A 146 8.19 3.31 12.73
C GLY A 146 7.57 4.70 12.75
N VAL A 147 7.76 5.46 11.68
CA VAL A 147 7.22 6.82 11.53
C VAL A 147 5.69 6.81 11.65
N CYS A 148 4.99 5.88 11.01
CA CYS A 148 3.53 5.87 10.94
C CYS A 148 2.87 5.87 12.34
N LEU A 149 3.26 4.94 13.22
CA LEU A 149 2.62 4.82 14.53
C LEU A 149 3.15 5.84 15.54
N ASN A 150 4.45 6.11 15.51
CA ASN A 150 5.08 6.92 16.55
C ASN A 150 4.97 8.42 16.29
N VAL A 151 5.21 8.86 15.04
CA VAL A 151 5.40 10.28 14.70
C VAL A 151 4.76 10.64 13.34
N GLY A 152 3.71 9.94 12.93
CA GLY A 152 3.06 10.14 11.63
C GLY A 152 1.56 9.92 11.67
N CYS A 153 1.09 8.85 11.02
CA CYS A 153 -0.34 8.58 10.77
C CYS A 153 -1.19 8.57 12.03
N ILE A 154 -0.75 7.85 13.08
CA ILE A 154 -1.58 7.67 14.28
C ILE A 154 -1.69 8.95 15.11
N PRO A 155 -0.57 9.62 15.49
CA PRO A 155 -0.68 10.87 16.23
C PRO A 155 -1.38 11.97 15.42
N SER A 156 -1.19 12.04 14.08
CA SER A 156 -1.90 13.03 13.26
C SER A 156 -3.40 12.77 13.22
N LYS A 157 -3.87 11.53 13.07
CA LYS A 157 -5.29 11.18 13.05
C LYS A 157 -5.95 11.39 14.41
N ALA A 158 -5.24 11.14 15.51
CA ALA A 158 -5.72 11.48 16.84
C ALA A 158 -5.96 13.00 17.00
N LEU A 159 -5.05 13.83 16.51
CA LEU A 159 -5.17 15.29 16.56
C LEU A 159 -6.20 15.83 15.58
N LEU A 160 -6.28 15.28 14.36
CA LEU A 160 -7.29 15.65 13.37
C LEU A 160 -8.70 15.32 13.83
N HIS A 161 -8.88 14.19 14.54
CA HIS A 161 -10.16 13.87 15.17
C HIS A 161 -10.57 14.95 16.18
N VAL A 162 -9.66 15.37 17.07
CA VAL A 162 -9.93 16.45 18.03
C VAL A 162 -10.25 17.76 17.30
N ALA A 163 -9.52 18.09 16.23
CA ALA A 163 -9.77 19.26 15.41
C ALA A 163 -11.17 19.21 14.78
N ALA A 164 -11.56 18.08 14.20
CA ALA A 164 -12.87 17.89 13.57
C ALA A 164 -14.01 18.02 14.59
N VAL A 165 -13.89 17.43 15.79
CA VAL A 165 -14.90 17.56 16.86
C VAL A 165 -15.03 19.00 17.33
N THR A 166 -13.93 19.72 17.48
CA THR A 166 -13.94 21.13 17.88
C THR A 166 -14.68 22.00 16.86
N GLU A 167 -14.40 21.79 15.60
CA GLU A 167 -15.07 22.51 14.50
C GLU A 167 -16.56 22.14 14.39
N GLU A 168 -16.90 20.86 14.58
CA GLU A 168 -18.29 20.42 14.56
C GLU A 168 -19.09 21.06 15.69
N ALA A 169 -18.50 21.14 16.89
CA ALA A 169 -19.14 21.82 18.03
C ALA A 169 -19.45 23.30 17.72
N VAL A 170 -18.55 23.99 17.01
CA VAL A 170 -18.76 25.37 16.58
C VAL A 170 -19.90 25.46 15.55
N ARG A 171 -19.93 24.53 14.59
CA ARG A 171 -20.97 24.49 13.53
C ARG A 171 -22.37 24.24 14.08
N LEU A 172 -22.52 23.51 15.18
CA LEU A 172 -23.81 23.22 15.82
C LEU A 172 -24.55 24.47 16.28
N ALA A 173 -23.88 25.61 16.46
CA ALA A 173 -24.53 26.89 16.76
C ALA A 173 -25.58 27.30 15.69
N ALA A 174 -25.33 26.98 14.42
CA ALA A 174 -26.28 27.20 13.32
C ALA A 174 -27.54 26.32 13.45
N HIS A 175 -27.48 25.24 14.20
CA HIS A 175 -28.60 24.33 14.48
C HIS A 175 -29.23 24.55 15.85
N GLY A 176 -28.90 25.66 16.52
CA GLY A 176 -29.50 26.05 17.82
C GLY A 176 -28.82 25.45 19.04
N ILE A 177 -27.65 24.78 18.88
CA ILE A 177 -26.87 24.23 20.01
C ILE A 177 -25.54 24.97 20.07
N SER A 178 -25.33 25.77 21.11
CA SER A 178 -24.11 26.54 21.30
C SER A 178 -23.29 26.02 22.45
N PHE A 179 -22.01 25.79 22.21
CA PHE A 179 -21.00 25.52 23.22
C PHE A 179 -20.20 26.82 23.48
N GLY A 180 -19.63 26.95 24.67
CA GLY A 180 -18.66 28.01 24.92
C GLY A 180 -17.41 27.85 24.05
N ALA A 181 -16.59 28.91 23.95
CA ALA A 181 -15.31 28.81 23.26
C ALA A 181 -14.46 27.68 23.87
N PRO A 182 -13.84 26.82 23.05
CA PRO A 182 -13.05 25.72 23.57
C PRO A 182 -11.84 26.22 24.36
N THR A 183 -11.59 25.63 25.52
CA THR A 183 -10.34 25.84 26.28
C THR A 183 -9.40 24.69 25.96
N VAL A 184 -8.23 24.98 25.39
CA VAL A 184 -7.24 23.98 25.03
C VAL A 184 -6.26 23.76 26.19
N ASP A 185 -6.29 22.56 26.78
CA ASP A 185 -5.25 22.06 27.68
C ASP A 185 -4.25 21.23 26.85
N LEU A 186 -3.15 21.86 26.48
CA LEU A 186 -2.17 21.27 25.58
C LEU A 186 -1.48 20.03 26.19
N GLU A 187 -1.28 20.00 27.51
CA GLU A 187 -0.68 18.83 28.20
C GLU A 187 -1.60 17.62 28.15
N LYS A 188 -2.91 17.82 28.36
CA LYS A 188 -3.88 16.73 28.22
C LYS A 188 -3.99 16.25 26.78
N LEU A 189 -3.93 17.15 25.80
CA LEU A 189 -3.95 16.80 24.38
C LEU A 189 -2.72 15.98 23.98
N ARG A 190 -1.53 16.38 24.42
CA ARG A 190 -0.29 15.61 24.25
C ARG A 190 -0.39 14.22 24.90
N SER A 191 -0.92 14.16 26.13
CA SER A 191 -1.11 12.92 26.88
C SER A 191 -2.09 11.97 26.17
N PHE A 192 -3.20 12.49 25.63
CA PHE A 192 -4.14 11.73 24.81
C PHE A 192 -3.45 11.16 23.57
N LYS A 193 -2.75 11.99 22.79
CA LYS A 193 -1.98 11.57 21.62
C LYS A 193 -0.96 10.48 21.99
N ALA A 194 -0.14 10.71 23.00
CA ALA A 194 0.86 9.76 23.46
C ALA A 194 0.26 8.45 23.97
N GLY A 195 -0.88 8.51 24.67
CA GLY A 195 -1.63 7.34 25.12
C GLY A 195 -2.13 6.47 23.95
N THR A 196 -2.63 7.11 22.87
CA THR A 196 -3.06 6.42 21.66
C THR A 196 -1.91 5.70 20.98
N VAL A 197 -0.77 6.37 20.81
CA VAL A 197 0.46 5.78 20.24
C VAL A 197 0.94 4.60 21.07
N ARG A 198 1.07 4.79 22.39
CA ARG A 198 1.55 3.76 23.33
C ARG A 198 0.69 2.50 23.27
N ARG A 199 -0.63 2.64 23.28
CA ARG A 199 -1.56 1.51 23.20
C ARG A 199 -1.29 0.62 21.98
N LEU A 200 -0.99 1.21 20.81
CA LEU A 200 -0.69 0.48 19.58
C LEU A 200 0.72 -0.12 19.58
N THR A 201 1.72 0.62 20.02
CA THR A 201 3.10 0.14 20.06
C THR A 201 3.30 -0.98 21.09
N ASP A 202 2.60 -0.94 22.23
CA ASP A 202 2.58 -2.01 23.21
C ASP A 202 1.92 -3.28 22.64
N GLY A 203 0.84 -3.13 21.86
CA GLY A 203 0.23 -4.22 21.12
C GLY A 203 1.19 -4.89 20.14
N LEU A 204 1.95 -4.09 19.37
CA LEU A 204 2.98 -4.64 18.46
C LEU A 204 4.07 -5.39 19.22
N ALA A 205 4.55 -4.86 20.33
CA ALA A 205 5.55 -5.53 21.16
C ALA A 205 5.02 -6.87 21.71
N GLN A 206 3.75 -6.93 22.09
CA GLN A 206 3.11 -8.18 22.51
C GLN A 206 3.00 -9.19 21.35
N MET A 207 2.57 -8.75 20.17
CA MET A 207 2.46 -9.61 18.98
C MET A 207 3.82 -10.17 18.54
N ALA A 208 4.90 -9.37 18.62
CA ALA A 208 6.26 -9.84 18.34
C ALA A 208 6.68 -10.97 19.29
N ARG A 209 6.40 -10.80 20.61
CA ARG A 209 6.70 -11.84 21.62
C ARG A 209 5.91 -13.14 21.37
N GLN A 210 4.61 -13.03 21.07
CA GLN A 210 3.75 -14.20 20.82
C GLN A 210 4.23 -15.00 19.60
N ARG A 211 4.76 -14.33 18.57
CA ARG A 211 5.33 -14.94 17.37
C ARG A 211 6.80 -15.32 17.51
N LYS A 212 7.39 -15.11 18.68
CA LYS A 212 8.82 -15.37 18.94
C LYS A 212 9.76 -14.63 17.97
N VAL A 213 9.34 -13.45 17.48
CA VAL A 213 10.21 -12.57 16.71
C VAL A 213 11.20 -11.93 17.68
N GLU A 214 12.50 -12.15 17.44
CA GLU A 214 13.56 -11.50 18.19
C GLU A 214 13.68 -10.04 17.74
N VAL A 215 13.44 -9.08 18.64
CA VAL A 215 13.57 -7.65 18.35
C VAL A 215 14.86 -7.11 18.93
N ILE A 216 15.77 -6.66 18.06
CA ILE A 216 17.03 -6.00 18.45
C ILE A 216 16.88 -4.50 18.33
N ARG A 217 17.12 -3.78 19.43
CA ARG A 217 17.10 -2.31 19.46
C ARG A 217 18.47 -1.76 19.08
N GLY A 218 18.55 -1.16 17.89
CA GLY A 218 19.80 -0.63 17.37
C GLY A 218 19.73 -0.28 15.88
N THR A 219 20.82 0.23 15.36
CA THR A 219 20.96 0.62 13.95
C THR A 219 21.76 -0.44 13.20
N ALA A 220 21.13 -1.08 12.22
CA ALA A 220 21.77 -2.10 11.38
C ALA A 220 22.54 -1.44 10.23
N ARG A 221 23.69 -2.02 9.89
CA ARG A 221 24.48 -1.71 8.70
C ARG A 221 24.99 -2.99 8.08
N PHE A 222 24.81 -3.16 6.78
CA PHE A 222 25.36 -4.30 6.05
C PHE A 222 26.89 -4.27 6.10
N THR A 223 27.49 -5.41 6.40
CA THR A 223 28.94 -5.67 6.37
C THR A 223 29.33 -6.65 5.27
N GLY A 224 28.35 -7.24 4.62
CA GLY A 224 28.48 -8.18 3.51
C GLY A 224 27.12 -8.66 3.02
N PRO A 225 27.08 -9.54 2.02
CA PRO A 225 25.83 -9.96 1.38
C PRO A 225 24.91 -10.79 2.29
N SER A 226 25.41 -11.36 3.39
CA SER A 226 24.63 -12.18 4.34
C SER A 226 24.90 -11.83 5.80
N ALA A 227 25.39 -10.60 6.07
CA ALA A 227 25.72 -10.15 7.41
C ALA A 227 25.45 -8.66 7.60
N VAL A 228 24.97 -8.33 8.80
CA VAL A 228 24.87 -6.94 9.28
C VAL A 228 25.54 -6.80 10.63
N SER A 229 26.05 -5.61 10.91
CA SER A 229 26.47 -5.17 12.24
C SER A 229 25.41 -4.24 12.80
N VAL A 230 24.95 -4.50 14.02
CA VAL A 230 23.91 -3.70 14.69
C VAL A 230 24.54 -2.95 15.85
N ALA A 231 24.60 -1.62 15.72
CA ALA A 231 25.00 -0.73 16.82
C ALA A 231 23.82 -0.64 17.81
N LEU A 232 23.98 -1.27 18.99
CA LEU A 232 22.96 -1.30 20.05
C LEU A 232 22.88 0.02 20.81
N HIS A 233 21.71 0.34 21.37
CA HIS A 233 21.52 1.55 22.17
C HIS A 233 22.47 1.66 23.38
N GLY A 234 23.00 0.54 23.87
CA GLY A 234 23.97 0.49 24.96
C GLY A 234 25.42 0.73 24.55
N GLY A 235 25.71 1.09 23.29
CA GLY A 235 27.05 1.36 22.78
C GLY A 235 27.85 0.11 22.34
N ASN A 236 27.29 -1.09 22.55
CA ASN A 236 27.88 -2.35 22.05
C ASN A 236 27.42 -2.62 20.60
N THR A 237 28.17 -3.48 19.93
CA THR A 237 27.81 -3.95 18.58
C THR A 237 27.47 -5.42 18.61
N ARG A 238 26.47 -5.83 17.82
CA ARG A 238 26.09 -7.23 17.61
C ARG A 238 26.06 -7.53 16.12
N ASP A 239 26.82 -8.53 15.72
CA ASP A 239 26.78 -9.04 14.34
C ASP A 239 25.65 -10.08 14.20
N VAL A 240 24.93 -10.03 13.09
CA VAL A 240 23.83 -10.92 12.75
C VAL A 240 24.04 -11.44 11.34
N THR A 241 24.04 -12.77 11.18
CA THR A 241 24.04 -13.43 9.87
C THR A 241 22.63 -13.92 9.53
N PHE A 242 22.28 -13.94 8.27
CA PHE A 242 20.94 -14.27 7.81
C PHE A 242 20.95 -15.09 6.51
N ALA A 243 19.89 -15.86 6.28
CA ALA A 243 19.67 -16.53 5.01
C ALA A 243 19.02 -15.60 3.98
N SER A 244 18.03 -14.79 4.40
CA SER A 244 17.39 -13.74 3.61
C SER A 244 17.23 -12.48 4.45
N ALA A 245 17.15 -11.31 3.79
CA ALA A 245 16.87 -10.04 4.46
C ALA A 245 15.77 -9.25 3.75
N ILE A 246 14.97 -8.53 4.54
CA ILE A 246 14.01 -7.52 4.05
C ILE A 246 14.42 -6.15 4.60
N VAL A 247 14.71 -5.22 3.69
CA VAL A 247 15.06 -3.83 4.03
C VAL A 247 13.79 -2.98 4.03
N ALA A 248 13.36 -2.55 5.21
CA ALA A 248 12.14 -1.77 5.46
C ALA A 248 12.44 -0.44 6.17
N ALA A 249 13.55 0.22 5.79
CA ALA A 249 14.10 1.39 6.49
C ALA A 249 13.28 2.68 6.32
N GLY A 250 12.27 2.68 5.45
CA GLY A 250 11.35 3.79 5.28
C GLY A 250 11.99 5.05 4.70
N SER A 251 11.47 6.20 5.11
CA SER A 251 11.86 7.54 4.65
C SER A 251 11.98 8.53 5.79
N SER A 252 12.64 9.67 5.52
CA SER A 252 12.78 10.79 6.45
C SER A 252 12.30 12.09 5.80
N PRO A 253 11.84 13.10 6.58
CA PRO A 253 11.52 14.43 6.05
C PRO A 253 12.70 15.05 5.32
N VAL A 254 12.41 15.85 4.30
CA VAL A 254 13.42 16.65 3.61
C VAL A 254 13.69 17.90 4.44
N ALA A 255 14.94 18.14 4.79
CA ALA A 255 15.37 19.41 5.38
C ALA A 255 15.65 20.42 4.28
N LEU A 256 15.12 21.63 4.40
CA LEU A 256 15.31 22.73 3.46
C LEU A 256 16.55 23.53 3.87
N ALA A 257 17.55 23.58 3.00
CA ALA A 257 18.85 24.18 3.29
C ALA A 257 18.82 25.70 3.59
N MET A 258 17.75 26.41 3.13
CA MET A 258 17.58 27.83 3.38
C MET A 258 17.01 28.15 4.77
N LEU A 259 16.60 27.15 5.53
CA LEU A 259 16.05 27.35 6.88
C LEU A 259 17.18 27.18 7.91
N PRO A 260 17.32 28.12 8.90
CA PRO A 260 18.29 28.00 9.95
C PRO A 260 17.94 26.87 10.94
N ASP A 261 18.93 26.41 11.69
CA ASP A 261 18.72 25.47 12.81
C ASP A 261 18.17 26.25 14.02
N ASP A 262 16.85 26.21 14.19
CA ASP A 262 16.14 26.89 15.27
C ASP A 262 14.97 26.00 15.74
N PRO A 263 14.70 25.87 17.05
CA PRO A 263 13.63 25.02 17.58
C PRO A 263 12.21 25.44 17.15
N ARG A 264 12.05 26.65 16.62
CA ARG A 264 10.79 27.14 16.04
C ARG A 264 10.61 26.74 14.57
N ILE A 265 11.58 26.03 13.99
CA ILE A 265 11.49 25.43 12.66
C ILE A 265 11.40 23.91 12.84
N VAL A 266 10.25 23.36 12.54
CA VAL A 266 9.95 21.94 12.79
C VAL A 266 9.64 21.20 11.49
N ASP A 267 9.93 19.92 11.48
CA ASP A 267 9.38 18.98 10.50
C ASP A 267 8.03 18.41 10.99
N SER A 268 7.48 17.43 10.28
CA SER A 268 6.23 16.78 10.67
C SER A 268 6.29 16.13 12.06
N THR A 269 7.44 15.60 12.46
CA THR A 269 7.66 15.01 13.78
C THR A 269 7.58 16.07 14.87
N GLY A 270 8.33 17.16 14.71
CA GLY A 270 8.31 18.27 15.66
C GLY A 270 6.96 18.97 15.74
N ALA A 271 6.23 19.10 14.63
CA ALA A 271 4.89 19.65 14.63
C ALA A 271 3.89 18.77 15.42
N LEU A 272 4.01 17.44 15.32
CA LEU A 272 3.18 16.50 16.08
C LEU A 272 3.49 16.49 17.60
N GLU A 273 4.64 16.98 18.03
CA GLU A 273 4.92 17.17 19.45
C GLU A 273 4.09 18.29 20.09
N LEU A 274 3.51 19.19 19.26
CA LEU A 274 2.72 20.34 19.71
C LEU A 274 3.49 21.18 20.74
N PRO A 275 4.65 21.74 20.40
CA PRO A 275 5.49 22.44 21.38
C PRO A 275 4.75 23.60 22.06
N PHE A 276 3.95 24.32 21.29
CA PHE A 276 3.02 25.36 21.71
C PHE A 276 1.98 25.62 20.60
N VAL A 277 0.95 26.39 20.86
CA VAL A 277 0.05 26.90 19.83
C VAL A 277 0.57 28.26 19.37
N PRO A 278 1.13 28.38 18.14
CA PRO A 278 1.65 29.66 17.65
C PRO A 278 0.48 30.62 17.32
N ARG A 279 0.71 31.90 17.43
CA ARG A 279 -0.23 32.90 16.90
C ARG A 279 -0.19 32.91 15.37
N ARG A 280 1.02 32.80 14.80
CA ARG A 280 1.24 32.70 13.34
C ARG A 280 2.10 31.49 13.02
N LEU A 281 1.54 30.60 12.21
CA LEU A 281 2.22 29.42 11.66
C LEU A 281 2.46 29.61 10.17
N LEU A 282 3.67 29.35 9.71
CA LEU A 282 3.96 29.13 8.30
C LEU A 282 4.07 27.63 8.03
N VAL A 283 3.34 27.16 7.02
CA VAL A 283 3.50 25.79 6.48
C VAL A 283 4.16 25.89 5.10
N ILE A 284 5.35 25.30 4.97
CA ILE A 284 6.09 25.20 3.71
C ILE A 284 5.84 23.82 3.12
N GLY A 285 5.00 23.76 2.08
CA GLY A 285 4.52 22.57 1.40
C GLY A 285 3.01 22.36 1.56
N GLY A 286 2.29 22.47 0.45
CA GLY A 286 0.83 22.32 0.34
C GLY A 286 0.39 20.88 0.02
N GLY A 287 1.21 19.88 0.40
CA GLY A 287 0.89 18.46 0.33
C GLY A 287 0.06 17.98 1.51
N ILE A 288 -0.22 16.65 1.55
CA ILE A 288 -1.08 16.02 2.57
C ILE A 288 -0.62 16.38 3.99
N ILE A 289 0.66 16.16 4.31
CA ILE A 289 1.21 16.36 5.68
C ILE A 289 1.08 17.83 6.11
N GLY A 290 1.44 18.75 5.22
CA GLY A 290 1.38 20.18 5.51
C GLY A 290 -0.05 20.64 5.81
N LEU A 291 -1.01 20.22 4.99
CA LEU A 291 -2.41 20.61 5.14
C LEU A 291 -3.11 19.92 6.32
N GLU A 292 -2.73 18.68 6.65
CA GLU A 292 -3.22 18.01 7.87
C GLU A 292 -2.78 18.77 9.13
N MET A 293 -1.49 19.12 9.21
CA MET A 293 -0.98 19.90 10.36
C MET A 293 -1.55 21.32 10.38
N ALA A 294 -1.69 21.97 9.23
CA ALA A 294 -2.38 23.24 9.12
C ALA A 294 -3.80 23.20 9.68
N THR A 295 -4.55 22.13 9.39
CA THR A 295 -5.89 21.89 9.92
C THR A 295 -5.88 21.74 11.45
N VAL A 296 -4.94 20.96 11.99
CA VAL A 296 -4.79 20.77 13.45
C VAL A 296 -4.50 22.10 14.15
N TYR A 297 -3.45 22.81 13.70
CA TYR A 297 -3.04 24.05 14.36
C TYR A 297 -4.06 25.18 14.22
N SER A 298 -4.75 25.26 13.08
CA SER A 298 -5.86 26.20 12.88
C SER A 298 -7.01 25.94 13.88
N ALA A 299 -7.39 24.67 14.05
CA ALA A 299 -8.44 24.32 15.02
C ALA A 299 -8.02 24.60 16.48
N LEU A 300 -6.73 24.60 16.78
CA LEU A 300 -6.18 25.00 18.06
C LEU A 300 -6.08 26.51 18.26
N GLY A 301 -6.35 27.32 17.22
CA GLY A 301 -6.38 28.78 17.26
C GLY A 301 -5.21 29.49 16.58
N ALA A 302 -4.33 28.78 15.88
CA ALA A 302 -3.27 29.41 15.10
C ALA A 302 -3.80 30.06 13.83
N ARG A 303 -3.24 31.21 13.45
CA ARG A 303 -3.39 31.80 12.11
C ARG A 303 -2.34 31.14 11.19
N VAL A 304 -2.77 30.64 10.05
CA VAL A 304 -1.92 29.80 9.19
C VAL A 304 -1.72 30.42 7.82
N ASP A 305 -0.46 30.56 7.41
CA ASP A 305 -0.04 30.80 6.04
C ASP A 305 0.50 29.52 5.41
N VAL A 306 0.18 29.25 4.15
CA VAL A 306 0.72 28.11 3.38
C VAL A 306 1.49 28.64 2.17
N VAL A 307 2.71 28.13 1.95
CA VAL A 307 3.50 28.39 0.76
C VAL A 307 3.78 27.05 0.06
N GLU A 308 3.38 26.94 -1.20
CA GLU A 308 3.60 25.78 -2.05
C GLU A 308 4.33 26.19 -3.33
N ARG A 309 5.45 25.54 -3.61
CA ARG A 309 6.28 25.80 -4.78
C ARG A 309 5.59 25.40 -6.10
N LEU A 310 4.83 24.30 -6.07
CA LEU A 310 4.07 23.84 -7.22
C LEU A 310 2.84 24.73 -7.47
N PRO A 311 2.30 24.72 -8.69
CA PRO A 311 1.18 25.60 -9.04
C PRO A 311 -0.12 25.27 -8.30
N ASN A 312 -0.19 24.11 -7.64
CA ASN A 312 -1.39 23.62 -6.99
C ASN A 312 -1.11 23.02 -5.62
N LEU A 313 -2.09 23.08 -4.72
CA LEU A 313 -2.13 22.24 -3.53
C LEU A 313 -2.44 20.79 -3.92
N LEU A 314 -2.02 19.82 -3.08
CA LEU A 314 -2.34 18.40 -3.24
C LEU A 314 -2.07 17.94 -4.69
N GLU A 315 -0.82 18.07 -5.13
CA GLU A 315 -0.41 17.63 -6.46
C GLU A 315 -0.77 16.14 -6.65
N GLY A 316 -1.31 15.80 -7.82
CA GLY A 316 -1.84 14.46 -8.10
C GLY A 316 -3.33 14.27 -7.80
N VAL A 317 -3.99 15.23 -7.14
CA VAL A 317 -5.45 15.25 -6.94
C VAL A 317 -6.12 16.11 -8.00
N ASP A 318 -7.25 15.67 -8.53
CA ASP A 318 -8.02 16.44 -9.50
C ASP A 318 -8.52 17.77 -8.92
N ARG A 319 -8.49 18.81 -9.73
CA ARG A 319 -8.69 20.21 -9.29
C ARG A 319 -10.10 20.50 -8.78
N ASP A 320 -11.12 19.80 -9.27
CA ASP A 320 -12.50 19.95 -8.79
C ASP A 320 -12.65 19.55 -7.31
N LEU A 321 -11.97 18.49 -6.86
CA LEU A 321 -11.96 18.11 -5.44
C LEU A 321 -11.18 19.12 -4.58
N VAL A 322 -10.01 19.54 -5.06
CA VAL A 322 -9.19 20.55 -4.36
C VAL A 322 -9.93 21.87 -4.24
N ALA A 323 -10.73 22.25 -5.25
CA ALA A 323 -11.55 23.47 -5.21
C ALA A 323 -12.63 23.41 -4.11
N VAL A 324 -13.29 22.25 -3.94
CA VAL A 324 -14.24 22.03 -2.82
C VAL A 324 -13.52 22.20 -1.49
N TRP A 325 -12.36 21.54 -1.33
CA TRP A 325 -11.55 21.63 -0.12
C TRP A 325 -11.12 23.08 0.18
N THR A 326 -10.57 23.76 -0.81
CA THR A 326 -10.10 25.15 -0.67
C THR A 326 -11.23 26.10 -0.25
N LYS A 327 -12.39 25.99 -0.90
CA LYS A 327 -13.56 26.79 -0.56
C LYS A 327 -14.02 26.56 0.89
N ARG A 328 -14.05 25.29 1.32
CA ARG A 328 -14.48 24.92 2.67
C ARG A 328 -13.51 25.40 3.74
N ASN A 329 -12.21 25.42 3.43
CA ASN A 329 -11.14 25.78 4.36
C ASN A 329 -10.68 27.24 4.27
N ALA A 330 -11.32 28.10 3.46
CA ALA A 330 -10.92 29.50 3.27
C ALA A 330 -10.82 30.29 4.60
N HIS A 331 -11.63 29.92 5.61
CA HIS A 331 -11.64 30.58 6.92
C HIS A 331 -10.44 30.20 7.82
N ARG A 332 -9.71 29.11 7.51
CA ARG A 332 -8.60 28.60 8.31
C ARG A 332 -7.26 29.26 7.98
N PHE A 333 -7.15 29.80 6.78
CA PHE A 333 -5.89 30.29 6.25
C PHE A 333 -5.94 31.81 6.06
N ASP A 334 -4.93 32.49 6.55
CA ASP A 334 -4.76 33.90 6.23
C ASP A 334 -4.35 34.06 4.76
N ARG A 335 -3.43 33.19 4.30
CA ARG A 335 -2.97 33.19 2.91
C ARG A 335 -2.54 31.78 2.47
N ILE A 336 -2.90 31.44 1.24
CA ILE A 336 -2.37 30.27 0.51
C ILE A 336 -1.68 30.81 -0.74
N ARG A 337 -0.38 30.55 -0.87
CA ARG A 337 0.44 30.93 -2.01
C ARG A 337 0.94 29.68 -2.72
N THR A 338 0.45 29.44 -3.92
CA THR A 338 0.94 28.39 -4.81
C THR A 338 1.85 28.97 -5.88
N GLY A 339 2.70 28.16 -6.52
CA GLY A 339 3.69 28.64 -7.48
C GLY A 339 4.70 29.59 -6.84
N THR A 340 4.94 29.47 -5.52
CA THR A 340 5.69 30.45 -4.72
C THR A 340 6.74 29.74 -3.90
N GLU A 341 7.94 30.31 -3.83
CA GLU A 341 9.08 29.74 -3.10
C GLU A 341 9.43 30.55 -1.86
N VAL A 342 9.87 29.85 -0.81
CA VAL A 342 10.59 30.45 0.30
C VAL A 342 12.05 30.65 -0.14
N MET A 343 12.52 31.89 -0.09
CA MET A 343 13.86 32.26 -0.57
C MET A 343 14.91 32.19 0.53
N ALA A 344 14.56 32.61 1.74
CA ALA A 344 15.44 32.61 2.90
C ALA A 344 14.61 32.65 4.20
N ALA A 345 15.22 32.25 5.30
CA ALA A 345 14.67 32.47 6.62
C ALA A 345 15.77 32.84 7.61
N GLU A 346 15.47 33.71 8.58
CA GLU A 346 16.35 34.15 9.63
C GLU A 346 15.67 34.04 10.99
N ALA A 347 16.41 33.51 11.97
CA ALA A 347 15.94 33.44 13.35
C ALA A 347 16.16 34.79 14.03
N THR A 348 15.07 35.40 14.51
CA THR A 348 15.10 36.67 15.24
C THR A 348 14.51 36.48 16.65
N PRO A 349 14.72 37.44 17.58
CA PRO A 349 14.07 37.38 18.89
C PRO A 349 12.53 37.33 18.80
N GLU A 350 11.94 37.99 17.79
CA GLU A 350 10.49 38.12 17.60
C GLU A 350 9.86 36.91 16.93
N GLY A 351 10.65 36.05 16.27
CA GLY A 351 10.16 34.88 15.52
C GLY A 351 11.11 34.49 14.39
N ILE A 352 10.62 33.72 13.46
CA ILE A 352 11.33 33.38 12.23
C ILE A 352 10.88 34.34 11.13
N ALA A 353 11.81 35.19 10.68
CA ALA A 353 11.60 36.11 9.55
C ALA A 353 11.83 35.34 8.24
N VAL A 354 10.79 35.20 7.42
CA VAL A 354 10.81 34.39 6.18
C VAL A 354 10.62 35.28 4.98
N SER A 355 11.58 35.26 4.05
CA SER A 355 11.51 35.91 2.75
C SER A 355 10.78 35.00 1.75
N ILE A 356 9.68 35.46 1.21
CA ILE A 356 8.81 34.72 0.28
C ILE A 356 8.87 35.42 -1.08
N ALA A 357 9.03 34.67 -2.16
CA ALA A 357 9.08 35.22 -3.51
C ALA A 357 7.83 36.06 -3.82
N GLY A 358 8.04 37.28 -4.34
CA GLY A 358 6.97 38.22 -4.64
C GLY A 358 6.50 39.08 -3.47
N GLU A 359 7.01 38.88 -2.24
CA GLU A 359 6.77 39.77 -1.11
C GLU A 359 7.94 40.77 -0.96
N ALA A 360 7.62 42.03 -0.69
CA ALA A 360 8.62 43.10 -0.54
C ALA A 360 9.41 42.98 0.77
N GLU A 361 8.75 42.51 1.84
CA GLU A 361 9.31 42.43 3.18
C GLU A 361 9.19 41.00 3.74
N PRO A 362 10.18 40.53 4.53
CA PRO A 362 10.06 39.26 5.22
C PRO A 362 8.86 39.22 6.17
N GLN A 363 8.20 38.07 6.25
CA GLN A 363 7.08 37.82 7.14
C GLN A 363 7.56 37.08 8.39
N THR A 364 7.17 37.52 9.58
CA THR A 364 7.57 36.91 10.86
C THR A 364 6.53 35.89 11.34
N TYR A 365 6.99 34.70 11.70
CA TYR A 365 6.18 33.58 12.20
C TYR A 365 6.70 33.09 13.56
N ASP A 366 5.77 32.67 14.44
CA ASP A 366 6.14 32.09 15.74
C ASP A 366 6.63 30.64 15.58
N LEU A 367 6.13 29.94 14.54
CA LEU A 367 6.50 28.56 14.18
C LEU A 367 6.51 28.40 12.67
N VAL A 368 7.47 27.66 12.15
CA VAL A 368 7.57 27.29 10.73
C VAL A 368 7.59 25.77 10.60
N LEU A 369 6.64 25.21 9.88
CA LEU A 369 6.59 23.79 9.53
C LEU A 369 7.16 23.57 8.13
N GLN A 370 8.25 22.81 8.02
CA GLN A 370 8.74 22.33 6.74
C GLN A 370 8.12 20.96 6.40
N ALA A 371 7.26 20.92 5.39
CA ALA A 371 6.57 19.73 4.90
C ALA A 371 6.79 19.51 3.40
N ALA A 372 8.03 19.79 2.93
CA ALA A 372 8.41 19.85 1.51
C ALA A 372 8.74 18.48 0.90
N GLY A 373 8.30 17.38 1.50
CA GLY A 373 8.47 16.03 1.00
C GLY A 373 9.30 15.12 1.89
N ARG A 374 9.57 13.91 1.38
CA ARG A 374 10.31 12.85 2.09
C ARG A 374 11.38 12.26 1.18
N ARG A 375 12.46 11.75 1.76
CA ARG A 375 13.56 11.05 1.07
C ARG A 375 13.70 9.63 1.60
N PRO A 376 14.02 8.63 0.75
CA PRO A 376 14.24 7.25 1.19
C PRO A 376 15.50 7.13 2.04
N ASN A 377 15.52 6.16 2.97
CA ASN A 377 16.62 5.96 3.94
C ASN A 377 17.65 4.91 3.47
N GLY A 378 17.92 4.79 2.17
CA GLY A 378 18.86 3.81 1.64
C GLY A 378 20.34 4.11 1.89
N ALA A 379 20.73 5.37 1.96
CA ALA A 379 22.13 5.80 1.88
C ALA A 379 23.03 5.35 3.05
N ASN A 380 22.49 5.15 4.26
CA ASN A 380 23.29 4.91 5.46
C ASN A 380 23.26 3.44 5.93
N LEU A 381 22.70 2.53 5.15
CA LEU A 381 22.53 1.12 5.52
C LEU A 381 23.73 0.24 5.14
N GLY A 382 24.73 0.76 4.40
CA GLY A 382 25.84 -0.05 3.88
C GLY A 382 25.39 -1.05 2.81
N LEU A 383 24.39 -0.69 2.02
CA LEU A 383 23.82 -1.55 0.95
C LEU A 383 24.85 -1.89 -0.13
N ASP A 384 25.82 -1.02 -0.35
CA ASP A 384 26.97 -1.24 -1.22
C ASP A 384 27.83 -2.43 -0.79
N ALA A 385 28.06 -2.61 0.52
CA ALA A 385 28.77 -3.77 1.07
C ALA A 385 28.03 -5.10 0.82
N ALA A 386 26.70 -5.03 0.66
CA ALA A 386 25.87 -6.18 0.30
C ALA A 386 25.72 -6.36 -1.22
N GLY A 387 26.25 -5.44 -2.04
CA GLY A 387 26.11 -5.45 -3.49
C GLY A 387 24.74 -4.95 -4.00
N VAL A 388 23.93 -4.33 -3.13
CA VAL A 388 22.60 -3.79 -3.49
C VAL A 388 22.74 -2.42 -4.14
N VAL A 389 22.14 -2.24 -5.29
CA VAL A 389 22.18 -1.01 -6.08
C VAL A 389 21.12 -0.02 -5.59
N LEU A 390 21.48 1.27 -5.57
CA LEU A 390 20.56 2.39 -5.33
C LEU A 390 20.38 3.19 -6.62
N ASP A 391 19.15 3.63 -6.86
CA ASP A 391 18.79 4.56 -7.93
C ASP A 391 18.04 5.77 -7.34
N GLY A 392 18.64 6.96 -7.44
CA GLY A 392 18.06 8.18 -6.86
C GLY A 392 17.78 8.09 -5.34
N GLY A 393 18.48 7.20 -4.63
CA GLY A 393 18.29 6.92 -3.20
C GLY A 393 17.26 5.82 -2.91
N PHE A 394 16.52 5.34 -3.91
CA PHE A 394 15.62 4.19 -3.83
C PHE A 394 16.35 2.88 -4.10
N VAL A 395 15.79 1.79 -3.61
CA VAL A 395 16.23 0.43 -3.92
C VAL A 395 15.31 -0.14 -5.00
N PRO A 396 15.79 -0.36 -6.23
CA PRO A 396 14.99 -1.01 -7.28
C PRO A 396 14.67 -2.46 -6.88
N VAL A 397 13.41 -2.87 -7.10
CA VAL A 397 12.93 -4.23 -6.85
C VAL A 397 12.05 -4.73 -7.99
N ASP A 398 11.97 -6.05 -8.12
CA ASP A 398 11.00 -6.72 -8.99
C ASP A 398 9.61 -6.88 -8.32
N ALA A 399 8.67 -7.52 -9.01
CA ALA A 399 7.34 -7.79 -8.48
C ALA A 399 7.34 -8.72 -7.25
N GLN A 400 8.43 -9.46 -7.02
CA GLN A 400 8.63 -10.30 -5.83
C GLN A 400 9.33 -9.54 -4.68
N MET A 401 9.49 -8.23 -4.81
CA MET A 401 10.25 -7.36 -3.89
C MET A 401 11.74 -7.70 -3.81
N ARG A 402 12.31 -8.47 -4.74
CA ARG A 402 13.74 -8.80 -4.78
C ARG A 402 14.54 -7.64 -5.34
N THR A 403 15.66 -7.35 -4.71
CA THR A 403 16.68 -6.45 -5.25
C THR A 403 17.53 -7.18 -6.32
N ASN A 404 18.53 -6.51 -6.86
CA ASN A 404 19.56 -7.16 -7.70
C ASN A 404 20.35 -8.26 -6.97
N VAL A 405 20.24 -8.35 -5.62
CA VAL A 405 20.78 -9.43 -4.80
C VAL A 405 19.61 -10.32 -4.35
N PRO A 406 19.37 -11.51 -4.94
CA PRO A 406 18.08 -12.22 -4.88
C PRO A 406 17.58 -12.61 -3.48
N HIS A 407 18.45 -12.73 -2.48
CA HIS A 407 18.07 -13.04 -1.10
C HIS A 407 17.95 -11.81 -0.21
N ILE A 408 18.15 -10.60 -0.79
CA ILE A 408 17.89 -9.31 -0.14
C ILE A 408 16.70 -8.68 -0.85
N LEU A 409 15.61 -8.48 -0.11
CA LEU A 409 14.39 -7.85 -0.55
C LEU A 409 14.28 -6.44 0.04
N ALA A 410 13.51 -5.56 -0.59
CA ALA A 410 13.23 -4.22 -0.05
C ALA A 410 11.77 -3.86 -0.24
N ILE A 411 11.22 -3.06 0.69
CA ILE A 411 9.79 -2.72 0.74
C ILE A 411 9.54 -1.29 1.23
N GLY A 412 8.34 -0.80 1.00
CA GLY A 412 7.81 0.45 1.54
C GLY A 412 8.35 1.69 0.83
N ASP A 413 8.58 2.76 1.61
CA ASP A 413 9.03 4.05 1.09
C ASP A 413 10.40 3.97 0.40
N LEU A 414 11.17 2.94 0.75
CA LEU A 414 12.51 2.72 0.22
C LEU A 414 12.51 2.29 -1.25
N VAL A 415 11.41 1.71 -1.76
CA VAL A 415 11.35 1.14 -3.11
C VAL A 415 10.60 2.02 -4.13
N GLY A 416 10.10 3.17 -3.72
CA GLY A 416 9.46 4.14 -4.63
C GLY A 416 8.11 4.69 -4.12
N GLN A 417 7.56 5.56 -4.93
CA GLN A 417 6.25 6.19 -4.71
C GLN A 417 5.08 5.20 -4.99
N PRO A 418 3.90 5.44 -4.39
CA PRO A 418 3.65 6.38 -3.30
C PRO A 418 4.23 5.88 -1.97
N MET A 419 4.69 6.82 -1.10
CA MET A 419 5.20 6.50 0.23
C MET A 419 4.04 6.36 1.22
N LEU A 420 3.40 5.18 1.22
CA LEU A 420 2.18 4.90 1.98
C LEU A 420 2.32 3.63 2.84
N ALA A 421 1.83 3.69 4.07
CA ALA A 421 1.95 2.62 5.04
C ALA A 421 1.26 1.32 4.57
N HIS A 422 0.06 1.41 3.99
CA HIS A 422 -0.70 0.26 3.50
C HIS A 422 -0.01 -0.40 2.28
N LYS A 423 0.62 0.35 1.37
CA LYS A 423 1.49 -0.23 0.32
C LYS A 423 2.60 -1.06 0.96
N ALA A 424 3.29 -0.49 1.96
CA ALA A 424 4.40 -1.17 2.63
C ALA A 424 3.97 -2.46 3.35
N VAL A 425 2.77 -2.50 3.94
CA VAL A 425 2.20 -3.71 4.57
C VAL A 425 2.01 -4.83 3.55
N HIS A 426 1.37 -4.55 2.41
CA HIS A 426 1.15 -5.54 1.35
C HIS A 426 2.48 -6.02 0.74
N GLN A 427 3.41 -5.10 0.46
CA GLN A 427 4.77 -5.46 0.03
C GLN A 427 5.50 -6.30 1.07
N GLY A 428 5.28 -6.04 2.36
CA GLY A 428 5.84 -6.80 3.47
C GLY A 428 5.37 -8.26 3.49
N HIS A 429 4.08 -8.50 3.24
CA HIS A 429 3.52 -9.84 3.12
C HIS A 429 4.13 -10.59 1.92
N VAL A 430 4.15 -9.96 0.75
CA VAL A 430 4.78 -10.53 -0.46
C VAL A 430 6.25 -10.89 -0.20
N ALA A 431 7.03 -9.96 0.35
CA ALA A 431 8.45 -10.18 0.62
C ALA A 431 8.68 -11.33 1.62
N ALA A 432 7.85 -11.44 2.67
CA ALA A 432 7.92 -12.52 3.65
C ALA A 432 7.59 -13.89 3.02
N GLU A 433 6.56 -13.95 2.19
CA GLU A 433 6.16 -15.16 1.47
C GLU A 433 7.23 -15.60 0.47
N VAL A 434 7.80 -14.66 -0.29
CA VAL A 434 8.92 -14.92 -1.22
C VAL A 434 10.15 -15.42 -0.46
N ALA A 435 10.50 -14.80 0.69
CA ALA A 435 11.62 -15.25 1.53
C ALA A 435 11.40 -16.65 2.11
N ALA A 436 10.14 -17.04 2.35
CA ALA A 436 9.75 -18.37 2.79
C ALA A 436 9.69 -19.40 1.64
N GLY A 437 9.94 -19.00 0.39
CA GLY A 437 9.95 -19.87 -0.78
C GLY A 437 8.59 -20.05 -1.45
N HIS A 438 7.56 -19.28 -1.05
CA HIS A 438 6.26 -19.29 -1.71
C HIS A 438 6.28 -18.48 -3.01
N LYS A 439 5.38 -18.82 -3.94
CA LYS A 439 5.11 -18.04 -5.14
C LYS A 439 4.19 -16.88 -4.75
N ALA A 440 4.74 -15.69 -4.64
CA ALA A 440 4.00 -14.46 -4.36
C ALA A 440 4.54 -13.32 -5.23
N GLY A 441 3.72 -12.30 -5.46
CA GLY A 441 4.10 -11.10 -6.21
C GLY A 441 3.21 -9.92 -5.80
N PHE A 442 3.75 -8.71 -5.91
CA PHE A 442 3.00 -7.49 -5.70
C PHE A 442 2.37 -7.07 -7.03
N ASP A 443 1.10 -7.37 -7.20
CA ASP A 443 0.29 -7.22 -8.40
C ASP A 443 -0.94 -6.33 -8.21
N ALA A 444 -0.99 -5.56 -7.12
CA ALA A 444 -2.07 -4.62 -6.84
C ALA A 444 -2.30 -3.68 -8.04
N ALA A 445 -3.52 -3.68 -8.59
CA ALA A 445 -3.88 -2.80 -9.71
C ALA A 445 -3.86 -1.33 -9.29
N VAL A 446 -4.20 -1.03 -8.03
CA VAL A 446 -4.29 0.33 -7.51
C VAL A 446 -3.86 0.43 -6.04
N ILE A 447 -3.43 1.62 -5.65
CA ILE A 447 -3.09 1.97 -4.27
C ILE A 447 -3.86 3.23 -3.92
N PRO A 448 -4.85 3.19 -3.00
CA PRO A 448 -5.62 4.37 -2.63
C PRO A 448 -4.76 5.37 -1.83
N SER A 449 -5.12 6.64 -1.93
CA SER A 449 -4.50 7.73 -1.19
C SER A 449 -5.57 8.57 -0.48
N VAL A 450 -5.25 9.08 0.71
CA VAL A 450 -6.16 9.89 1.51
C VAL A 450 -5.41 11.07 2.12
N ALA A 451 -5.95 12.27 1.97
CA ALA A 451 -5.63 13.44 2.78
C ALA A 451 -6.71 13.56 3.87
N TYR A 452 -6.33 13.33 5.11
CA TYR A 452 -7.24 13.31 6.27
C TYR A 452 -7.49 14.72 6.83
N THR A 453 -7.56 15.69 5.95
CA THR A 453 -7.98 17.06 6.28
C THR A 453 -9.48 17.11 6.63
N ASP A 454 -10.03 18.28 6.94
CA ASP A 454 -11.46 18.51 7.06
C ASP A 454 -11.92 19.51 5.97
N PRO A 455 -12.68 19.06 4.94
CA PRO A 455 -13.07 17.68 4.64
C PRO A 455 -11.90 16.80 4.19
N GLU A 456 -12.07 15.49 4.30
CA GLU A 456 -11.13 14.52 3.72
C GLU A 456 -11.19 14.55 2.19
N ILE A 457 -10.05 14.23 1.55
CA ILE A 457 -10.00 13.92 0.13
C ILE A 457 -9.37 12.54 -0.04
N ALA A 458 -10.09 11.63 -0.67
CA ALA A 458 -9.60 10.29 -0.99
C ALA A 458 -9.66 10.05 -2.50
N TRP A 459 -8.67 9.35 -3.04
CA TRP A 459 -8.63 9.00 -4.47
C TRP A 459 -7.90 7.69 -4.71
N VAL A 460 -8.23 7.05 -5.82
CA VAL A 460 -7.64 5.78 -6.22
C VAL A 460 -7.66 5.64 -7.74
N GLY A 461 -6.64 4.98 -8.29
CA GLY A 461 -6.51 4.71 -9.71
C GLY A 461 -6.24 5.97 -10.54
N LEU A 462 -6.80 6.02 -11.74
CA LEU A 462 -6.56 7.08 -12.72
C LEU A 462 -7.30 8.36 -12.33
N THR A 463 -6.63 9.51 -12.41
CA THR A 463 -7.25 10.83 -12.29
C THR A 463 -7.61 11.40 -13.68
N GLU A 464 -8.54 12.36 -13.75
CA GLU A 464 -8.82 13.07 -15.01
C GLU A 464 -7.58 13.73 -15.60
N THR A 465 -6.75 14.32 -14.72
CA THR A 465 -5.52 14.98 -15.11
C THR A 465 -4.54 13.96 -15.75
N ALA A 466 -4.37 12.80 -15.13
CA ALA A 466 -3.51 11.73 -15.66
C ALA A 466 -4.09 11.11 -16.94
N ALA A 467 -5.42 10.94 -17.03
CA ALA A 467 -6.08 10.46 -18.24
C ALA A 467 -5.84 11.41 -19.43
N LYS A 468 -6.00 12.71 -19.22
CA LYS A 468 -5.72 13.73 -20.25
C LYS A 468 -4.25 13.72 -20.67
N ALA A 469 -3.33 13.65 -19.71
CA ALA A 469 -1.89 13.63 -19.98
C ALA A 469 -1.43 12.39 -20.77
N SER A 470 -2.04 11.23 -20.50
CA SER A 470 -1.72 9.97 -21.20
C SER A 470 -2.53 9.74 -22.48
N GLY A 471 -3.50 10.61 -22.81
CA GLY A 471 -4.42 10.44 -23.94
C GLY A 471 -5.41 9.30 -23.78
N ARG A 472 -5.58 8.76 -22.57
CA ARG A 472 -6.54 7.68 -22.31
C ARG A 472 -7.96 8.23 -22.29
N ALA A 473 -8.83 7.66 -23.13
CA ALA A 473 -10.23 8.04 -23.20
C ALA A 473 -10.98 7.49 -21.99
N VAL A 474 -11.57 8.39 -21.20
CA VAL A 474 -12.38 8.06 -20.02
C VAL A 474 -13.71 8.81 -20.03
N GLU A 475 -14.72 8.19 -19.46
CA GLU A 475 -15.98 8.82 -19.10
C GLU A 475 -15.94 9.18 -17.61
N VAL A 476 -16.32 10.41 -17.29
CA VAL A 476 -16.27 10.92 -15.92
C VAL A 476 -17.69 11.11 -15.41
N ALA A 477 -18.02 10.38 -14.36
CA ALA A 477 -19.28 10.47 -13.65
C ALA A 477 -19.08 11.22 -12.33
N ARG A 478 -20.02 12.10 -11.99
CA ARG A 478 -19.99 12.91 -10.77
C ARG A 478 -21.34 12.90 -10.09
N PHE A 479 -21.32 12.73 -8.78
CA PHE A 479 -22.49 12.92 -7.94
C PHE A 479 -22.19 13.98 -6.88
N PRO A 480 -22.77 15.19 -7.03
CA PRO A 480 -22.64 16.25 -6.03
C PRO A 480 -23.45 15.90 -4.78
N TRP A 481 -22.85 16.04 -3.62
CA TRP A 481 -23.49 15.66 -2.36
C TRP A 481 -24.65 16.62 -1.95
N ALA A 482 -24.80 17.74 -2.64
CA ALA A 482 -26.01 18.57 -2.54
C ALA A 482 -27.30 17.83 -2.93
N ALA A 483 -27.20 16.69 -3.64
CA ALA A 483 -28.31 15.80 -3.95
C ALA A 483 -28.43 14.59 -3.02
N SER A 484 -27.51 14.42 -2.04
CA SER A 484 -27.55 13.31 -1.08
C SER A 484 -28.30 13.71 0.19
N GLY A 485 -29.39 12.99 0.50
CA GLY A 485 -30.15 13.21 1.74
C GLY A 485 -29.28 13.07 3.00
N ARG A 486 -28.36 12.08 3.03
CA ARG A 486 -27.45 11.89 4.16
C ARG A 486 -26.43 13.03 4.29
N ALA A 487 -25.86 13.47 3.19
CA ALA A 487 -24.91 14.57 3.20
C ALA A 487 -25.57 15.88 3.68
N ILE A 488 -26.77 16.19 3.19
CA ILE A 488 -27.56 17.34 3.63
C ILE A 488 -27.85 17.25 5.13
N ALA A 489 -28.32 16.10 5.61
CA ALA A 489 -28.60 15.88 7.04
C ALA A 489 -27.36 16.06 7.94
N ASN A 490 -26.18 15.79 7.41
CA ASN A 490 -24.90 15.94 8.12
C ASN A 490 -24.26 17.34 7.92
N GLY A 491 -24.87 18.25 7.15
CA GLY A 491 -24.25 19.54 6.78
C GLY A 491 -23.01 19.38 5.88
N ALA A 492 -22.95 18.30 5.10
CA ALA A 492 -21.84 17.94 4.22
C ALA A 492 -22.22 18.02 2.72
N ASP A 493 -23.24 18.79 2.38
CA ASP A 493 -23.79 19.00 1.03
C ASP A 493 -22.79 19.59 0.02
N TYR A 494 -21.65 20.08 0.51
CA TYR A 494 -20.54 20.56 -0.30
C TYR A 494 -19.71 19.46 -0.94
N GLY A 495 -19.85 18.19 -0.50
CA GLY A 495 -19.04 17.05 -0.95
C GLY A 495 -19.28 16.65 -2.41
N LEU A 496 -18.41 15.79 -2.90
CA LEU A 496 -18.44 15.28 -4.27
C LEU A 496 -17.90 13.85 -4.32
N THR A 497 -18.60 12.96 -5.00
CA THR A 497 -18.11 11.65 -5.44
C THR A 497 -17.91 11.67 -6.96
N LYS A 498 -16.74 11.22 -7.40
CA LYS A 498 -16.34 11.13 -8.81
C LYS A 498 -15.83 9.75 -9.14
N LEU A 499 -16.29 9.17 -10.25
CA LEU A 499 -15.81 7.92 -10.82
C LEU A 499 -15.32 8.16 -12.25
N LEU A 500 -14.29 7.43 -12.64
CA LEU A 500 -13.76 7.41 -14.01
C LEU A 500 -13.92 6.01 -14.57
N PHE A 501 -14.57 5.92 -15.73
CA PHE A 501 -14.76 4.68 -16.45
C PHE A 501 -13.96 4.71 -17.76
N ASP A 502 -13.36 3.59 -18.10
CA ASP A 502 -12.75 3.42 -19.42
C ASP A 502 -13.82 3.54 -20.51
N ALA A 503 -13.58 4.39 -21.51
CA ALA A 503 -14.62 4.72 -22.50
C ALA A 503 -15.08 3.51 -23.35
N GLN A 504 -14.22 2.49 -23.52
CA GLN A 504 -14.52 1.30 -24.32
C GLN A 504 -15.12 0.17 -23.47
N THR A 505 -14.47 -0.20 -22.38
CA THR A 505 -14.84 -1.35 -21.56
C THR A 505 -15.87 -1.01 -20.49
N LYS A 506 -16.09 0.27 -20.20
CA LYS A 506 -16.93 0.78 -19.11
C LYS A 506 -16.47 0.36 -17.71
N ARG A 507 -15.31 -0.31 -17.59
CA ARG A 507 -14.73 -0.66 -16.29
C ARG A 507 -14.31 0.57 -15.52
N VAL A 508 -14.53 0.55 -14.21
CA VAL A 508 -14.01 1.61 -13.33
C VAL A 508 -12.49 1.56 -13.34
N VAL A 509 -11.85 2.69 -13.61
CA VAL A 509 -10.39 2.82 -13.68
C VAL A 509 -9.83 3.85 -12.71
N GLY A 510 -10.72 4.61 -12.06
CA GLY A 510 -10.35 5.58 -11.06
C GLY A 510 -11.57 6.14 -10.35
N GLY A 511 -11.32 6.77 -9.22
CA GLY A 511 -12.36 7.52 -8.51
C GLY A 511 -11.79 8.35 -7.38
N ALA A 512 -12.57 9.32 -6.96
CA ALA A 512 -12.18 10.24 -5.91
C ALA A 512 -13.41 10.80 -5.18
N ILE A 513 -13.21 11.08 -3.89
CA ILE A 513 -14.27 11.55 -3.01
C ILE A 513 -13.72 12.71 -2.19
N VAL A 514 -14.48 13.80 -2.06
CA VAL A 514 -14.20 14.85 -1.10
C VAL A 514 -15.42 15.03 -0.18
N GLY A 515 -15.19 14.88 1.11
CA GLY A 515 -16.23 14.97 2.13
C GLY A 515 -15.84 14.21 3.39
N PRO A 516 -16.66 14.24 4.46
CA PRO A 516 -16.42 13.43 5.65
C PRO A 516 -16.44 11.94 5.31
N SER A 517 -15.56 11.17 5.95
CA SER A 517 -15.39 9.72 5.75
C SER A 517 -15.00 9.30 4.33
N ALA A 518 -14.45 10.19 3.52
CA ALA A 518 -13.99 9.85 2.16
C ALA A 518 -12.93 8.75 2.19
N GLY A 519 -12.06 8.75 3.22
CA GLY A 519 -11.05 7.73 3.44
C GLY A 519 -11.61 6.33 3.71
N ASP A 520 -12.74 6.25 4.40
CA ASP A 520 -13.42 4.98 4.67
C ASP A 520 -14.19 4.46 3.45
N MET A 521 -14.67 5.36 2.58
CA MET A 521 -15.46 5.03 1.41
C MET A 521 -14.63 4.61 0.20
N ILE A 522 -13.43 5.16 0.01
CA ILE A 522 -12.62 4.93 -1.19
C ILE A 522 -12.22 3.47 -1.40
N GLY A 523 -12.25 2.65 -0.34
CA GLY A 523 -11.99 1.22 -0.38
C GLY A 523 -12.95 0.45 -1.30
N GLU A 524 -14.22 0.88 -1.41
CA GLU A 524 -15.19 0.28 -2.33
C GLU A 524 -14.80 0.52 -3.80
N VAL A 525 -14.37 1.75 -4.12
CA VAL A 525 -13.88 2.07 -5.47
C VAL A 525 -12.62 1.27 -5.80
N ALA A 526 -11.70 1.14 -4.84
CA ALA A 526 -10.49 0.33 -5.00
C ALA A 526 -10.85 -1.14 -5.28
N LEU A 527 -11.79 -1.71 -4.52
CA LEU A 527 -12.29 -3.07 -4.72
C LEU A 527 -12.93 -3.23 -6.11
N GLY A 528 -13.74 -2.24 -6.54
CA GLY A 528 -14.33 -2.24 -7.88
C GLY A 528 -13.27 -2.31 -9.00
N ILE A 529 -12.16 -1.56 -8.85
CA ILE A 529 -11.06 -1.59 -9.80
C ILE A 529 -10.34 -2.95 -9.77
N GLU A 530 -10.01 -3.47 -8.59
CA GLU A 530 -9.33 -4.78 -8.44
C GLU A 530 -10.16 -5.93 -9.01
N MET A 531 -11.49 -5.89 -8.85
CA MET A 531 -12.41 -6.89 -9.38
C MET A 531 -12.77 -6.67 -10.85
N GLY A 532 -12.33 -5.56 -11.47
CA GLY A 532 -12.64 -5.22 -12.84
C GLY A 532 -14.13 -4.90 -13.10
N ALA A 533 -14.83 -4.41 -12.06
CA ALA A 533 -16.23 -4.01 -12.13
C ALA A 533 -16.45 -2.90 -13.18
N ASP A 534 -17.60 -2.90 -13.81
CA ASP A 534 -18.03 -1.84 -14.70
C ASP A 534 -19.06 -0.90 -14.05
N ALA A 535 -19.47 0.13 -14.78
CA ALA A 535 -20.43 1.11 -14.29
C ALA A 535 -21.78 0.47 -13.91
N THR A 536 -22.17 -0.61 -14.60
CA THR A 536 -23.42 -1.31 -14.35
C THR A 536 -23.37 -2.12 -13.06
N ASP A 537 -22.23 -2.76 -12.78
CA ASP A 537 -22.02 -3.54 -11.56
C ASP A 537 -22.13 -2.63 -10.33
N ILE A 538 -21.47 -1.46 -10.37
CA ILE A 538 -21.51 -0.49 -9.27
C ILE A 538 -22.92 0.10 -9.11
N ALA A 539 -23.56 0.52 -10.20
CA ALA A 539 -24.90 1.11 -10.16
C ALA A 539 -26.00 0.12 -9.68
N ARG A 540 -25.84 -1.18 -9.93
CA ARG A 540 -26.79 -2.22 -9.49
C ARG A 540 -26.50 -2.77 -8.09
N THR A 541 -25.36 -2.43 -7.52
CA THR A 541 -25.06 -2.76 -6.13
C THR A 541 -26.00 -1.98 -5.21
N ILE A 542 -26.78 -2.70 -4.40
CA ILE A 542 -27.71 -2.05 -3.47
C ILE A 542 -26.95 -1.50 -2.30
N HIS A 543 -26.91 -0.17 -2.20
CA HIS A 543 -26.32 0.53 -1.06
C HIS A 543 -27.38 0.81 0.01
N PRO A 544 -27.04 0.76 1.30
CA PRO A 544 -27.96 1.14 2.35
C PRO A 544 -28.32 2.62 2.28
N HIS A 545 -29.61 2.95 2.48
CA HIS A 545 -30.15 4.31 2.44
C HIS A 545 -30.67 4.75 3.82
N PRO A 546 -30.41 5.99 4.29
CA PRO A 546 -29.51 6.99 3.69
C PRO A 546 -28.08 6.84 4.23
N THR A 547 -27.09 6.84 3.33
CA THR A 547 -25.66 6.78 3.70
C THR A 547 -24.83 7.69 2.78
N LEU A 548 -23.57 7.97 3.19
CA LEU A 548 -22.61 8.62 2.28
C LEU A 548 -22.11 7.64 1.22
N GLY A 549 -22.01 6.33 1.55
CA GLY A 549 -21.55 5.28 0.64
C GLY A 549 -22.40 5.15 -0.62
N GLU A 550 -23.73 5.35 -0.52
CA GLU A 550 -24.62 5.29 -1.69
C GLU A 550 -24.26 6.28 -2.79
N THR A 551 -23.50 7.34 -2.47
CA THR A 551 -23.05 8.31 -3.47
C THR A 551 -22.11 7.71 -4.51
N ILE A 552 -21.50 6.54 -4.25
CA ILE A 552 -20.68 5.78 -5.20
C ILE A 552 -21.58 5.14 -6.25
N GLY A 553 -22.64 4.45 -5.82
CA GLY A 553 -23.66 3.87 -6.72
C GLY A 553 -24.36 4.95 -7.54
N LEU A 554 -24.79 6.04 -6.89
CA LEU A 554 -25.43 7.20 -7.54
C LEU A 554 -24.50 7.89 -8.56
N ALA A 555 -23.19 7.94 -8.30
CA ALA A 555 -22.23 8.43 -9.29
C ALA A 555 -22.14 7.50 -10.51
N ALA A 556 -22.17 6.19 -10.31
CA ALA A 556 -22.20 5.23 -11.42
C ALA A 556 -23.50 5.32 -12.22
N GLU A 557 -24.65 5.43 -11.55
CA GLU A 557 -25.95 5.69 -12.20
C GLU A 557 -25.95 6.99 -13.01
N ALA A 558 -25.34 8.06 -12.47
CA ALA A 558 -25.20 9.33 -13.18
C ALA A 558 -24.39 9.16 -14.48
N GLY A 559 -23.30 8.36 -14.42
CA GLY A 559 -22.50 8.01 -15.60
C GLY A 559 -23.26 7.23 -16.67
N LEU A 560 -24.23 6.41 -16.25
CA LEU A 560 -25.13 5.65 -17.14
C LEU A 560 -26.36 6.44 -17.59
N GLY A 561 -26.59 7.65 -17.05
CA GLY A 561 -27.79 8.42 -17.31
C GLY A 561 -29.06 7.85 -16.65
N LEU A 562 -28.90 7.07 -15.58
CA LEU A 562 -29.98 6.38 -14.85
C LEU A 562 -30.30 7.02 -13.50
N CYS A 563 -29.44 7.90 -12.98
CA CYS A 563 -29.61 8.55 -11.67
C CYS A 563 -30.87 9.43 -11.65
N THR A 564 -31.79 9.12 -10.76
CA THR A 564 -33.04 9.87 -10.58
C THR A 564 -32.93 11.04 -9.60
N ASP A 565 -31.88 11.06 -8.80
CA ASP A 565 -31.62 12.12 -7.80
C ASP A 565 -30.92 13.36 -8.40
N LEU A 566 -30.59 13.29 -9.69
CA LEU A 566 -30.05 14.41 -10.44
C LEU A 566 -31.04 14.89 -11.52
N PRO A 567 -31.00 16.17 -11.89
CA PRO A 567 -31.76 16.65 -13.04
C PRO A 567 -31.46 15.82 -14.30
N PRO A 568 -32.47 15.55 -15.16
CA PRO A 568 -32.23 14.77 -16.37
C PRO A 568 -31.18 15.46 -17.24
N VAL A 569 -30.16 14.67 -17.66
CA VAL A 569 -29.19 15.13 -18.64
C VAL A 569 -29.96 15.34 -19.94
N GLY A 570 -30.06 16.59 -20.39
CA GLY A 570 -30.74 16.93 -21.63
C GLY A 570 -30.24 16.01 -22.75
N ARG A 571 -31.19 15.33 -23.44
CA ARG A 571 -30.86 14.57 -24.65
C ARG A 571 -30.24 15.55 -25.66
N ARG A 572 -28.90 15.42 -25.85
CA ARG A 572 -28.23 16.13 -26.96
C ARG A 572 -28.54 15.44 -28.27
#